data_aad36ea8218596177a2be3af0f08f50f
#
_entry.id   aad36ea8218596177a2be3af0f08f50f
#
_cell.length_a   1.000
_cell.length_b   1.000
_cell.length_c   1.000
_cell.angle_alpha   90.00
_cell.angle_beta   90.00
_cell.angle_gamma   90.00
#
_symmetry.space_group_name_H-M   'P 1'
#
loop_
_entity.id
_entity.type
_entity.pdbx_description
1 polymer ?
#
loop_
_entity_poly.entity_id
_entity_poly.type
_entity_poly.pdbx_seq_one_letter_code
_entity_poly.pdbx_strand_id
1 'polypeptide(L)'
;MLLILGHMVNDMFSNLLSGLLPIFTVLFDLSYVLAGLVAMVFSVTSSLLQPLLGRWFDRTQTTWLLEGGLALNCFGMSLVGISPNYVVLLFLVGTAGIGTAAFHPPAFSTVARSSSASRGGSMGVFLSGGNAGFFLGPIVAGLLVSAFGLQGTLLLLPIGMLTALLLLRVRVSERPEPSLTKSTQPPNRRLLGLLATITALRSITIQVGVTFLPLYLVAKGESLLVATGVASIWLGVGVLGQIAGGHLSDRIGRRPVIVFSLFVGAAIFYGFLMTTGLISIILLALSGGVLFASWSVIVTMASEAAPDNVGAVSGLMLGFSIGVGGLAALGFGGTADMLGLQTAFYIFGAFAIGGGMLSLFLPKDTGDVGSVMVVK
;
A
#
# COMPACT_ATOMS: atom_id res chain seq x y z
N MET A 1 -21.48 -0.31 -1.27
CA MET A 1 -21.06 -1.31 -2.27
C MET A 1 -20.27 -0.70 -3.43
N LEU A 2 -20.75 0.34 -4.13
CA LEU A 2 -20.01 0.96 -5.24
C LEU A 2 -18.63 1.53 -4.84
N LEU A 3 -18.50 2.15 -3.67
CA LEU A 3 -17.19 2.64 -3.18
C LEU A 3 -16.19 1.51 -2.91
N ILE A 4 -16.66 0.35 -2.44
CA ILE A 4 -15.82 -0.83 -2.23
C ILE A 4 -15.29 -1.34 -3.55
N LEU A 5 -16.18 -1.44 -4.56
CA LEU A 5 -15.79 -1.82 -5.91
C LEU A 5 -14.81 -0.80 -6.52
N GLY A 6 -15.10 0.50 -6.37
CA GLY A 6 -14.20 1.56 -6.83
C GLY A 6 -12.81 1.48 -6.20
N HIS A 7 -12.74 1.22 -4.89
CA HIS A 7 -11.47 1.06 -4.18
C HIS A 7 -10.71 -0.19 -4.65
N MET A 8 -11.41 -1.31 -4.80
CA MET A 8 -10.82 -2.54 -5.33
C MET A 8 -10.25 -2.34 -6.74
N VAL A 9 -11.01 -1.70 -7.64
CA VAL A 9 -10.55 -1.41 -9.00
C VAL A 9 -9.39 -0.42 -8.98
N ASN A 10 -9.47 0.67 -8.20
CA ASN A 10 -8.37 1.63 -8.09
C ASN A 10 -7.05 0.98 -7.67
N ASP A 11 -7.07 0.15 -6.63
CA ASP A 11 -5.85 -0.44 -6.08
C ASP A 11 -5.35 -1.61 -6.93
N MET A 12 -6.24 -2.34 -7.61
CA MET A 12 -5.87 -3.33 -8.61
C MET A 12 -5.10 -2.69 -9.77
N PHE A 13 -5.61 -1.59 -10.33
CA PHE A 13 -4.92 -0.88 -11.40
C PHE A 13 -3.58 -0.31 -10.91
N SER A 14 -3.56 0.29 -9.74
CA SER A 14 -2.32 0.84 -9.14
C SER A 14 -1.23 -0.22 -9.02
N ASN A 15 -1.57 -1.46 -8.68
CA ASN A 15 -0.60 -2.51 -8.46
C ASN A 15 -0.35 -3.43 -9.69
N LEU A 16 -1.01 -3.18 -10.83
CA LEU A 16 -0.64 -3.80 -12.12
C LEU A 16 0.83 -3.55 -12.45
N LEU A 17 1.35 -2.37 -12.09
CA LEU A 17 2.70 -1.94 -12.41
C LEU A 17 3.76 -2.93 -11.93
N SER A 18 3.60 -3.50 -10.73
CA SER A 18 4.55 -4.47 -10.19
C SER A 18 4.64 -5.74 -11.02
N GLY A 19 3.51 -6.19 -11.59
CA GLY A 19 3.46 -7.35 -12.50
C GLY A 19 3.96 -7.05 -13.91
N LEU A 20 3.89 -5.80 -14.36
CA LEU A 20 4.32 -5.36 -15.70
C LEU A 20 5.82 -4.99 -15.75
N LEU A 21 6.41 -4.64 -14.60
CA LEU A 21 7.77 -4.15 -14.52
C LEU A 21 8.82 -5.07 -15.16
N PRO A 22 8.75 -6.41 -15.00
CA PRO A 22 9.69 -7.32 -15.65
C PRO A 22 9.70 -7.18 -17.18
N ILE A 23 8.53 -6.94 -17.77
CA ILE A 23 8.42 -6.81 -19.24
C ILE A 23 8.92 -5.44 -19.70
N PHE A 24 8.60 -4.37 -18.99
CA PHE A 24 9.11 -3.05 -19.32
C PHE A 24 10.64 -2.98 -19.21
N THR A 25 11.21 -3.70 -18.23
CA THR A 25 12.68 -3.80 -18.09
C THR A 25 13.32 -4.40 -19.34
N VAL A 26 12.73 -5.45 -19.90
CA VAL A 26 13.24 -6.07 -21.15
C VAL A 26 12.90 -5.21 -22.38
N LEU A 27 11.66 -4.72 -22.49
CA LEU A 27 11.16 -3.99 -23.65
C LEU A 27 11.94 -2.70 -23.92
N PHE A 28 12.28 -1.96 -22.87
CA PHE A 28 12.95 -0.66 -22.97
C PHE A 28 14.42 -0.72 -22.54
N ASP A 29 14.97 -1.93 -22.36
CA ASP A 29 16.37 -2.16 -21.91
C ASP A 29 16.71 -1.33 -20.66
N LEU A 30 15.85 -1.41 -19.63
CA LEU A 30 15.98 -0.60 -18.43
C LEU A 30 16.97 -1.21 -17.44
N SER A 31 17.84 -0.37 -16.88
CA SER A 31 18.54 -0.72 -15.65
C SER A 31 17.53 -0.83 -14.48
N TYR A 32 17.92 -1.48 -13.40
CA TYR A 32 17.06 -1.59 -12.21
C TYR A 32 16.77 -0.21 -11.57
N VAL A 33 17.69 0.74 -11.70
CA VAL A 33 17.45 2.12 -11.27
C VAL A 33 16.32 2.77 -12.07
N LEU A 34 16.28 2.56 -13.39
CA LEU A 34 15.21 3.08 -14.24
C LEU A 34 13.87 2.38 -13.96
N ALA A 35 13.91 1.06 -13.68
CA ALA A 35 12.74 0.33 -13.20
C ALA A 35 12.24 0.87 -11.86
N GLY A 36 13.14 1.17 -10.93
CA GLY A 36 12.83 1.84 -9.66
C GLY A 36 12.22 3.24 -9.84
N LEU A 37 12.69 3.99 -10.86
CA LEU A 37 12.16 5.31 -11.19
C LEU A 37 10.68 5.24 -11.64
N VAL A 38 10.28 4.21 -12.37
CA VAL A 38 8.86 4.00 -12.73
C VAL A 38 8.00 3.86 -11.47
N ALA A 39 8.43 3.02 -10.53
CA ALA A 39 7.71 2.84 -9.26
C ALA A 39 7.74 4.10 -8.40
N MET A 40 8.86 4.83 -8.37
CA MET A 40 8.98 6.09 -7.65
C MET A 40 8.03 7.15 -8.21
N VAL A 41 7.94 7.31 -9.53
CA VAL A 41 7.01 8.27 -10.18
C VAL A 41 5.58 7.99 -9.75
N PHE A 42 5.13 6.73 -9.80
CA PHE A 42 3.79 6.36 -9.31
C PHE A 42 3.62 6.71 -7.82
N SER A 43 4.56 6.28 -6.98
CA SER A 43 4.47 6.45 -5.53
C SER A 43 4.47 7.93 -5.12
N VAL A 44 5.32 8.74 -5.74
CA VAL A 44 5.41 10.18 -5.47
C VAL A 44 4.13 10.90 -5.91
N THR A 45 3.65 10.63 -7.12
CA THR A 45 2.43 11.29 -7.62
C THR A 45 1.18 10.84 -6.87
N SER A 46 1.10 9.57 -6.47
CA SER A 46 -0.04 9.05 -5.72
C SER A 46 -0.04 9.47 -4.24
N SER A 47 1.14 9.67 -3.61
CA SER A 47 1.20 9.96 -2.17
C SER A 47 1.32 11.45 -1.84
N LEU A 48 2.21 12.20 -2.53
CA LEU A 48 2.44 13.62 -2.22
C LEU A 48 1.26 14.52 -2.61
N LEU A 49 0.49 14.14 -3.63
CA LEU A 49 -0.66 14.92 -4.06
C LEU A 49 -1.92 14.66 -3.21
N GLN A 50 -2.01 13.54 -2.49
CA GLN A 50 -3.18 13.22 -1.65
C GLN A 50 -3.52 14.31 -0.64
N PRO A 51 -2.57 14.87 0.16
CA PRO A 51 -2.90 15.94 1.09
C PRO A 51 -3.37 17.23 0.41
N LEU A 52 -2.85 17.53 -0.78
CA LEU A 52 -3.25 18.71 -1.55
C LEU A 52 -4.67 18.55 -2.11
N LEU A 53 -4.94 17.42 -2.74
CA LEU A 53 -6.24 17.06 -3.30
C LEU A 53 -7.29 16.85 -2.19
N GLY A 54 -6.89 16.30 -1.05
CA GLY A 54 -7.73 16.20 0.14
C GLY A 54 -8.16 17.56 0.67
N ARG A 55 -7.23 18.51 0.80
CA ARG A 55 -7.56 19.90 1.21
C ARG A 55 -8.46 20.59 0.18
N TRP A 56 -8.22 20.36 -1.10
CA TRP A 56 -9.08 20.89 -2.15
C TRP A 56 -10.49 20.29 -2.06
N PHE A 57 -10.60 18.97 -1.93
CA PHE A 57 -11.87 18.30 -1.72
C PHE A 57 -12.60 18.83 -0.47
N ASP A 58 -11.90 19.00 0.65
CA ASP A 58 -12.49 19.51 1.90
C ASP A 58 -13.05 20.93 1.76
N ARG A 59 -12.43 21.76 0.91
CA ARG A 59 -12.88 23.14 0.68
C ARG A 59 -14.04 23.24 -0.31
N THR A 60 -13.99 22.45 -1.38
CA THR A 60 -14.89 22.58 -2.53
C THR A 60 -16.01 21.56 -2.54
N GLN A 61 -15.86 20.44 -1.79
CA GLN A 61 -16.73 19.26 -1.83
C GLN A 61 -16.93 18.73 -3.27
N THR A 62 -15.89 18.85 -4.07
CA THR A 62 -15.90 18.54 -5.51
C THR A 62 -16.03 17.04 -5.73
N THR A 63 -17.20 16.60 -6.16
CA THR A 63 -17.51 15.16 -6.31
C THR A 63 -16.74 14.48 -7.42
N TRP A 64 -16.46 15.16 -8.52
CA TRP A 64 -15.77 14.60 -9.68
C TRP A 64 -14.34 14.11 -9.41
N LEU A 65 -13.74 14.45 -8.26
CA LEU A 65 -12.44 13.89 -7.87
C LEU A 65 -12.51 12.38 -7.62
N LEU A 66 -13.66 11.86 -7.20
CA LEU A 66 -13.86 10.43 -6.95
C LEU A 66 -13.85 9.64 -8.26
N GLU A 67 -14.80 9.94 -9.14
CA GLU A 67 -14.95 9.24 -10.42
C GLU A 67 -13.85 9.60 -11.41
N GLY A 68 -13.47 10.89 -11.50
CA GLY A 68 -12.42 11.37 -12.37
C GLY A 68 -11.04 10.85 -11.95
N GLY A 69 -10.78 10.75 -10.64
CA GLY A 69 -9.57 10.14 -10.11
C GLY A 69 -9.46 8.66 -10.50
N LEU A 70 -10.52 7.88 -10.30
CA LEU A 70 -10.55 6.49 -10.74
C LEU A 70 -10.38 6.37 -12.25
N ALA A 71 -11.11 7.18 -13.05
CA ALA A 71 -11.00 7.17 -14.50
C ALA A 71 -9.56 7.46 -14.96
N LEU A 72 -8.91 8.45 -14.35
CA LEU A 72 -7.55 8.86 -14.71
C LEU A 72 -6.52 7.76 -14.36
N ASN A 73 -6.65 7.11 -13.20
CA ASN A 73 -5.81 5.95 -12.85
C ASN A 73 -6.00 4.81 -13.86
N CYS A 74 -7.25 4.42 -14.10
CA CYS A 74 -7.57 3.33 -15.02
C CYS A 74 -7.12 3.63 -16.45
N PHE A 75 -7.32 4.87 -16.92
CA PHE A 75 -6.84 5.32 -18.23
C PHE A 75 -5.32 5.19 -18.34
N GLY A 76 -4.58 5.79 -17.40
CA GLY A 76 -3.13 5.74 -17.39
C GLY A 76 -2.60 4.29 -17.40
N MET A 77 -3.08 3.46 -16.45
CA MET A 77 -2.60 2.09 -16.31
C MET A 77 -3.05 1.15 -17.44
N SER A 78 -4.18 1.41 -18.11
CA SER A 78 -4.57 0.61 -19.28
C SER A 78 -3.68 0.90 -20.50
N LEU A 79 -3.19 2.13 -20.64
CA LEU A 79 -2.39 2.55 -21.78
C LEU A 79 -0.89 2.24 -21.65
N VAL A 80 -0.40 1.88 -20.45
CA VAL A 80 1.02 1.57 -20.26
C VAL A 80 1.53 0.46 -21.17
N GLY A 81 0.67 -0.51 -21.52
CA GLY A 81 1.04 -1.63 -22.40
C GLY A 81 1.22 -1.27 -23.88
N ILE A 82 0.82 -0.08 -24.28
CA ILE A 82 1.06 0.44 -25.65
C ILE A 82 2.02 1.63 -25.66
N SER A 83 2.75 1.85 -24.57
CA SER A 83 3.74 2.93 -24.50
C SER A 83 4.82 2.75 -25.56
N PRO A 84 5.05 3.74 -26.45
CA PRO A 84 6.03 3.63 -27.51
C PRO A 84 7.49 3.78 -27.01
N ASN A 85 7.68 4.35 -25.84
CA ASN A 85 8.99 4.57 -25.22
C ASN A 85 8.86 4.79 -23.71
N TYR A 86 10.01 4.78 -23.05
CA TYR A 86 10.11 4.93 -21.60
C TYR A 86 9.54 6.26 -21.05
N VAL A 87 9.69 7.37 -21.78
CA VAL A 87 9.18 8.68 -21.34
C VAL A 87 7.66 8.69 -21.32
N VAL A 88 7.00 8.12 -22.33
CA VAL A 88 5.55 7.96 -22.35
C VAL A 88 5.08 7.03 -21.26
N LEU A 89 5.82 5.94 -20.97
CA LEU A 89 5.54 5.07 -19.83
C LEU A 89 5.53 5.86 -18.53
N LEU A 90 6.56 6.66 -18.25
CA LEU A 90 6.64 7.49 -17.03
C LEU A 90 5.49 8.49 -16.96
N PHE A 91 5.10 9.11 -18.07
CA PHE A 91 3.97 10.03 -18.12
C PHE A 91 2.64 9.35 -17.79
N LEU A 92 2.38 8.16 -18.37
CA LEU A 92 1.16 7.40 -18.11
C LEU A 92 1.09 6.91 -16.65
N VAL A 93 2.21 6.43 -16.14
CA VAL A 93 2.34 6.00 -14.72
C VAL A 93 2.14 7.17 -13.77
N GLY A 94 2.73 8.34 -14.07
CA GLY A 94 2.51 9.56 -13.28
C GLY A 94 1.06 10.01 -13.31
N THR A 95 0.42 9.95 -14.47
CA THR A 95 -1.01 10.26 -14.67
C THR A 95 -1.88 9.33 -13.82
N ALA A 96 -1.58 8.03 -13.82
CA ALA A 96 -2.27 7.05 -12.99
C ALA A 96 -2.10 7.35 -11.49
N GLY A 97 -0.89 7.70 -11.06
CA GLY A 97 -0.63 8.11 -9.67
C GLY A 97 -1.44 9.34 -9.25
N ILE A 98 -1.54 10.37 -10.11
CA ILE A 98 -2.40 11.54 -9.86
C ILE A 98 -3.86 11.10 -9.71
N GLY A 99 -4.33 10.18 -10.56
CA GLY A 99 -5.67 9.61 -10.48
C GLY A 99 -5.93 8.94 -9.13
N THR A 100 -5.00 8.09 -8.69
CA THR A 100 -5.04 7.44 -7.37
C THR A 100 -5.07 8.47 -6.22
N ALA A 101 -4.25 9.52 -6.31
CA ALA A 101 -4.23 10.60 -5.32
C ALA A 101 -5.56 11.37 -5.25
N ALA A 102 -6.24 11.54 -6.38
CA ALA A 102 -7.52 12.22 -6.46
C ALA A 102 -8.68 11.36 -5.91
N PHE A 103 -8.63 10.04 -6.13
CA PHE A 103 -9.68 9.10 -5.73
C PHE A 103 -9.78 8.93 -4.21
N HIS A 104 -8.66 8.74 -3.51
CA HIS A 104 -8.65 8.31 -2.12
C HIS A 104 -9.31 9.30 -1.14
N PRO A 105 -9.00 10.61 -1.13
CA PRO A 105 -9.57 11.53 -0.14
C PRO A 105 -11.10 11.59 -0.15
N PRO A 106 -11.79 11.78 -1.30
CA PRO A 106 -13.25 11.77 -1.33
C PRO A 106 -13.84 10.40 -1.02
N ALA A 107 -13.18 9.29 -1.42
CA ALA A 107 -13.65 7.95 -1.12
C ALA A 107 -13.67 7.67 0.39
N PHE A 108 -12.53 7.90 1.08
CA PHE A 108 -12.42 7.76 2.54
C PHE A 108 -13.41 8.66 3.27
N SER A 109 -13.51 9.92 2.85
CA SER A 109 -14.42 10.89 3.45
C SER A 109 -15.87 10.46 3.33
N THR A 110 -16.29 9.98 2.16
CA THR A 110 -17.66 9.53 1.90
C THR A 110 -18.03 8.32 2.75
N VAL A 111 -17.13 7.34 2.88
CA VAL A 111 -17.36 6.16 3.75
C VAL A 111 -17.45 6.58 5.22
N ALA A 112 -16.53 7.43 5.68
CA ALA A 112 -16.53 7.89 7.07
C ALA A 112 -17.82 8.64 7.47
N ARG A 113 -18.47 9.31 6.49
CA ARG A 113 -19.72 10.07 6.70
C ARG A 113 -20.99 9.22 6.56
N SER A 114 -20.95 8.13 5.78
CA SER A 114 -22.15 7.37 5.38
C SER A 114 -22.71 6.45 6.46
N SER A 115 -22.01 6.20 7.56
CA SER A 115 -22.42 5.26 8.60
C SER A 115 -22.43 5.87 9.99
N SER A 116 -23.62 6.16 10.50
CA SER A 116 -23.83 6.64 11.89
C SER A 116 -23.74 5.51 12.93
N ALA A 117 -24.12 4.29 12.59
CA ALA A 117 -24.26 3.17 13.53
C ALA A 117 -23.05 2.19 13.58
N SER A 118 -22.22 2.12 12.54
CA SER A 118 -21.05 1.20 12.50
C SER A 118 -19.91 1.74 11.64
N ARG A 119 -19.40 2.93 12.01
CA ARG A 119 -18.31 3.60 11.25
C ARG A 119 -17.09 2.69 11.04
N GLY A 120 -16.67 1.95 12.09
CA GLY A 120 -15.54 1.03 12.01
C GLY A 120 -15.79 -0.14 11.05
N GLY A 121 -16.97 -0.73 11.08
CA GLY A 121 -17.33 -1.84 10.19
C GLY A 121 -17.34 -1.43 8.70
N SER A 122 -17.98 -0.29 8.39
CA SER A 122 -18.03 0.21 7.01
C SER A 122 -16.65 0.57 6.46
N MET A 123 -15.80 1.19 7.28
CA MET A 123 -14.42 1.49 6.90
C MET A 123 -13.61 0.20 6.72
N GLY A 124 -13.78 -0.79 7.60
CA GLY A 124 -13.11 -2.09 7.48
C GLY A 124 -13.46 -2.81 6.16
N VAL A 125 -14.74 -2.85 5.80
CA VAL A 125 -15.19 -3.45 4.53
C VAL A 125 -14.67 -2.66 3.32
N PHE A 126 -14.65 -1.33 3.39
CA PHE A 126 -14.08 -0.48 2.33
C PHE A 126 -12.58 -0.74 2.14
N LEU A 127 -11.81 -0.81 3.22
CA LEU A 127 -10.38 -1.14 3.18
C LEU A 127 -10.11 -2.55 2.65
N SER A 128 -10.99 -3.52 2.97
CA SER A 128 -10.88 -4.88 2.44
C SER A 128 -11.03 -4.91 0.93
N GLY A 129 -11.86 -4.02 0.35
CA GLY A 129 -11.95 -3.85 -1.09
C GLY A 129 -10.62 -3.39 -1.71
N GLY A 130 -10.00 -2.35 -1.17
CA GLY A 130 -8.68 -1.89 -1.63
C GLY A 130 -7.61 -2.97 -1.51
N ASN A 131 -7.53 -3.63 -0.36
CA ASN A 131 -6.60 -4.74 -0.14
C ASN A 131 -6.80 -5.88 -1.16
N ALA A 132 -8.07 -6.21 -1.48
CA ALA A 132 -8.39 -7.20 -2.52
C ALA A 132 -7.85 -6.77 -3.88
N GLY A 133 -8.07 -5.52 -4.27
CA GLY A 133 -7.50 -4.95 -5.49
C GLY A 133 -5.98 -5.02 -5.50
N PHE A 134 -5.35 -4.62 -4.40
CA PHE A 134 -3.90 -4.54 -4.27
C PHE A 134 -3.21 -5.89 -4.51
N PHE A 135 -3.72 -7.00 -3.95
CA PHE A 135 -3.14 -8.31 -4.20
C PHE A 135 -3.51 -8.90 -5.57
N LEU A 136 -4.66 -8.50 -6.16
CA LEU A 136 -5.07 -8.97 -7.47
C LEU A 136 -4.27 -8.33 -8.61
N GLY A 137 -3.73 -7.12 -8.42
CA GLY A 137 -3.02 -6.38 -9.46
C GLY A 137 -1.94 -7.19 -10.19
N PRO A 138 -0.94 -7.75 -9.50
CA PRO A 138 0.15 -8.47 -10.16
C PRO A 138 -0.32 -9.68 -10.96
N ILE A 139 -1.22 -10.52 -10.41
CA ILE A 139 -1.70 -11.71 -11.11
C ILE A 139 -2.56 -11.35 -12.32
N VAL A 140 -3.37 -10.29 -12.24
CA VAL A 140 -4.15 -9.78 -13.38
C VAL A 140 -3.21 -9.30 -14.48
N ALA A 141 -2.14 -8.57 -14.14
CA ALA A 141 -1.12 -8.18 -15.10
C ALA A 141 -0.47 -9.39 -15.77
N GLY A 142 -0.06 -10.39 -14.97
CA GLY A 142 0.55 -11.63 -15.48
C GLY A 142 -0.37 -12.41 -16.40
N LEU A 143 -1.66 -12.57 -16.05
CA LEU A 143 -2.66 -13.26 -16.85
C LEU A 143 -2.89 -12.55 -18.20
N LEU A 144 -3.10 -11.23 -18.17
CA LEU A 144 -3.37 -10.46 -19.38
C LEU A 144 -2.19 -10.47 -20.34
N VAL A 145 -0.98 -10.28 -19.82
CA VAL A 145 0.21 -10.26 -20.67
C VAL A 145 0.53 -11.66 -21.20
N SER A 146 0.35 -12.71 -20.40
CA SER A 146 0.57 -14.08 -20.86
C SER A 146 -0.42 -14.51 -21.93
N ALA A 147 -1.67 -14.02 -21.90
CA ALA A 147 -2.71 -14.38 -22.84
C ALA A 147 -2.75 -13.48 -24.09
N PHE A 148 -2.49 -12.19 -23.94
CA PHE A 148 -2.74 -11.18 -24.98
C PHE A 148 -1.53 -10.26 -25.26
N GLY A 149 -0.38 -10.54 -24.64
CA GLY A 149 0.77 -9.62 -24.67
C GLY A 149 0.51 -8.34 -23.90
N LEU A 150 1.42 -7.37 -24.00
CA LEU A 150 1.30 -6.08 -23.30
C LEU A 150 0.02 -5.32 -23.66
N GLN A 151 -0.47 -5.45 -24.88
CA GLN A 151 -1.72 -4.81 -25.33
C GLN A 151 -2.93 -5.31 -24.55
N GLY A 152 -2.84 -6.47 -23.88
CA GLY A 152 -3.87 -6.99 -22.98
C GLY A 152 -4.28 -6.03 -21.87
N THR A 153 -3.41 -5.08 -21.48
CA THR A 153 -3.77 -4.04 -20.51
C THR A 153 -4.93 -3.16 -20.97
N LEU A 154 -5.12 -2.98 -22.28
CA LEU A 154 -6.24 -2.22 -22.86
C LEU A 154 -7.61 -2.84 -22.54
N LEU A 155 -7.67 -4.17 -22.34
CA LEU A 155 -8.90 -4.87 -22.00
C LEU A 155 -9.45 -4.45 -20.64
N LEU A 156 -8.61 -3.83 -19.78
CA LEU A 156 -9.03 -3.31 -18.49
C LEU A 156 -9.71 -1.94 -18.61
N LEU A 157 -9.46 -1.18 -19.68
CA LEU A 157 -10.00 0.17 -19.84
C LEU A 157 -11.53 0.23 -19.73
N PRO A 158 -12.31 -0.63 -20.40
CA PRO A 158 -13.76 -0.62 -20.25
C PRO A 158 -14.22 -0.91 -18.82
N ILE A 159 -13.53 -1.80 -18.10
CA ILE A 159 -13.83 -2.16 -16.70
C ILE A 159 -13.63 -0.95 -15.79
N GLY A 160 -12.49 -0.28 -15.93
CA GLY A 160 -12.16 0.93 -15.17
C GLY A 160 -13.15 2.07 -15.45
N MET A 161 -13.42 2.35 -16.74
CA MET A 161 -14.35 3.40 -17.16
C MET A 161 -15.78 3.13 -16.68
N LEU A 162 -16.26 1.88 -16.83
CA LEU A 162 -17.58 1.50 -16.32
C LEU A 162 -17.67 1.69 -14.80
N THR A 163 -16.64 1.30 -14.07
CA THR A 163 -16.60 1.50 -12.61
C THR A 163 -16.62 2.98 -12.25
N ALA A 164 -15.85 3.81 -12.95
CA ALA A 164 -15.88 5.26 -12.77
C ALA A 164 -17.25 5.87 -13.06
N LEU A 165 -17.91 5.44 -14.14
CA LEU A 165 -19.30 5.84 -14.46
C LEU A 165 -20.30 5.42 -13.38
N LEU A 166 -20.14 4.23 -12.80
CA LEU A 166 -20.99 3.78 -11.71
C LEU A 166 -20.81 4.63 -10.45
N LEU A 167 -19.61 5.17 -10.22
CA LEU A 167 -19.34 6.06 -9.09
C LEU A 167 -20.06 7.41 -9.20
N LEU A 168 -20.47 7.87 -10.38
CA LEU A 168 -21.35 9.04 -10.55
C LEU A 168 -22.68 8.91 -9.78
N ARG A 169 -23.10 7.68 -9.45
CA ARG A 169 -24.28 7.42 -8.62
C ARG A 169 -24.02 7.58 -7.12
N VAL A 170 -22.76 7.71 -6.71
CA VAL A 170 -22.40 7.89 -5.31
C VAL A 170 -22.60 9.35 -4.94
N ARG A 171 -23.50 9.62 -4.02
CA ARG A 171 -23.66 10.96 -3.45
C ARG A 171 -22.64 11.15 -2.35
N VAL A 172 -21.78 12.14 -2.49
CA VAL A 172 -20.90 12.57 -1.40
C VAL A 172 -21.76 13.28 -0.36
N SER A 173 -21.80 12.76 0.86
CA SER A 173 -22.61 13.34 1.94
C SER A 173 -22.03 14.69 2.37
N GLU A 174 -22.92 15.64 2.72
CA GLU A 174 -22.54 16.97 3.23
C GLU A 174 -21.67 16.84 4.50
N ARG A 175 -20.89 17.89 4.78
CA ARG A 175 -19.99 17.91 5.96
C ARG A 175 -20.76 17.57 7.24
N PRO A 176 -20.25 16.66 8.09
CA PRO A 176 -20.69 16.64 9.48
C PRO A 176 -20.26 17.96 10.13
N GLU A 177 -21.09 18.50 11.01
CA GLU A 177 -20.66 19.60 11.87
C GLU A 177 -19.38 19.21 12.63
N PRO A 178 -18.44 20.14 12.80
CA PRO A 178 -17.22 19.86 13.56
C PRO A 178 -17.62 19.35 14.95
N SER A 179 -17.13 18.18 15.34
CA SER A 179 -17.30 17.71 16.71
C SER A 179 -16.69 18.72 17.67
N LEU A 180 -17.51 19.29 18.53
CA LEU A 180 -17.10 20.30 19.52
C LEU A 180 -16.27 19.71 20.67
N THR A 181 -16.18 18.39 20.77
CA THR A 181 -15.37 17.71 21.80
C THR A 181 -13.94 17.55 21.31
N LYS A 182 -13.10 18.53 21.63
CA LYS A 182 -11.66 18.41 21.53
C LYS A 182 -11.12 17.64 22.74
N SER A 183 -10.27 16.66 22.52
CA SER A 183 -9.50 16.05 23.60
C SER A 183 -8.62 17.11 24.27
N THR A 184 -8.50 17.05 25.59
CA THR A 184 -7.63 17.94 26.34
C THR A 184 -6.16 17.51 26.33
N GLN A 185 -5.85 16.34 25.73
CA GLN A 185 -4.50 15.80 25.70
C GLN A 185 -3.74 16.21 24.44
N PRO A 186 -2.56 16.84 24.58
CA PRO A 186 -1.73 17.17 23.43
C PRO A 186 -1.18 15.89 22.77
N PRO A 187 -1.00 15.90 21.44
CA PRO A 187 -0.46 14.73 20.73
C PRO A 187 0.94 14.36 21.22
N ASN A 188 1.17 13.07 21.43
CA ASN A 188 2.48 12.56 21.83
C ASN A 188 3.45 12.57 20.63
N ARG A 189 4.09 13.71 20.38
CA ARG A 189 4.98 13.94 19.24
C ARG A 189 6.17 12.98 19.20
N ARG A 190 6.71 12.56 20.38
CA ARG A 190 7.84 11.62 20.44
C ARG A 190 7.41 10.23 19.96
N LEU A 191 6.26 9.76 20.43
CA LEU A 191 5.72 8.49 20.01
C LEU A 191 5.39 8.50 18.52
N LEU A 192 4.75 9.57 18.02
CA LEU A 192 4.45 9.74 16.60
C LEU A 192 5.71 9.75 15.74
N GLY A 193 6.77 10.43 16.15
CA GLY A 193 8.06 10.42 15.45
C GLY A 193 8.70 9.03 15.40
N LEU A 194 8.66 8.29 16.53
CA LEU A 194 9.16 6.92 16.58
C LEU A 194 8.35 5.98 15.67
N LEU A 195 7.02 6.07 15.72
CA LEU A 195 6.14 5.28 14.84
C LEU A 195 6.34 5.62 13.36
N ALA A 196 6.54 6.90 13.02
CA ALA A 196 6.84 7.32 11.65
C ALA A 196 8.18 6.74 11.17
N THR A 197 9.21 6.71 12.02
CA THR A 197 10.51 6.11 11.66
C THR A 197 10.40 4.59 11.49
N ILE A 198 9.69 3.89 12.38
CA ILE A 198 9.42 2.46 12.25
C ILE A 198 8.63 2.18 10.96
N THR A 199 7.62 3.01 10.67
CA THR A 199 6.84 2.93 9.43
C THR A 199 7.73 3.10 8.20
N ALA A 200 8.63 4.08 8.19
CA ALA A 200 9.57 4.30 7.09
C ALA A 200 10.44 3.06 6.83
N LEU A 201 11.10 2.55 7.86
CA LEU A 201 11.99 1.39 7.73
C LEU A 201 11.25 0.14 7.27
N ARG A 202 10.08 -0.15 7.87
CA ARG A 202 9.20 -1.23 7.42
C ARG A 202 8.79 -1.06 5.96
N SER A 203 8.38 0.14 5.57
CA SER A 203 7.86 0.43 4.24
C SER A 203 8.92 0.32 3.15
N ILE A 204 10.18 0.62 3.45
CA ILE A 204 11.31 0.36 2.56
C ILE A 204 11.33 -1.12 2.15
N THR A 205 11.34 -2.03 3.11
CA THR A 205 11.37 -3.48 2.82
C THR A 205 10.14 -3.95 2.05
N ILE A 206 8.95 -3.53 2.46
CA ILE A 206 7.70 -4.00 1.85
C ILE A 206 7.53 -3.44 0.45
N GLN A 207 7.74 -2.14 0.26
CA GLN A 207 7.51 -1.51 -1.04
C GLN A 207 8.52 -1.95 -2.10
N VAL A 208 9.77 -2.20 -1.69
CA VAL A 208 10.77 -2.86 -2.54
C VAL A 208 10.30 -4.27 -2.93
N GLY A 209 9.78 -5.05 -1.99
CA GLY A 209 9.18 -6.35 -2.27
C GLY A 209 8.01 -6.24 -3.25
N VAL A 210 7.05 -5.35 -3.01
CA VAL A 210 5.91 -5.11 -3.92
C VAL A 210 6.39 -4.80 -5.33
N THR A 211 7.40 -3.94 -5.47
CA THR A 211 7.87 -3.46 -6.77
C THR A 211 8.72 -4.49 -7.51
N PHE A 212 9.70 -5.08 -6.83
CA PHE A 212 10.76 -5.84 -7.48
C PHE A 212 10.64 -7.37 -7.35
N LEU A 213 9.72 -7.89 -6.53
CA LEU A 213 9.58 -9.33 -6.36
C LEU A 213 9.23 -10.07 -7.66
N PRO A 214 8.26 -9.60 -8.49
CA PRO A 214 8.03 -10.25 -9.79
C PRO A 214 9.27 -10.21 -10.69
N LEU A 215 9.97 -9.07 -10.72
CA LEU A 215 11.20 -8.91 -11.51
C LEU A 215 12.32 -9.86 -11.03
N TYR A 216 12.48 -9.99 -9.72
CA TYR A 216 13.46 -10.93 -9.12
C TYR A 216 13.16 -12.38 -9.48
N LEU A 217 11.89 -12.78 -9.41
CA LEU A 217 11.49 -14.16 -9.75
C LEU A 217 11.67 -14.46 -11.24
N VAL A 218 11.32 -13.50 -12.12
CA VAL A 218 11.58 -13.64 -13.56
C VAL A 218 13.09 -13.71 -13.84
N ALA A 219 13.90 -12.90 -13.17
CA ALA A 219 15.37 -12.96 -13.28
C ALA A 219 15.97 -14.29 -12.76
N LYS A 220 15.24 -15.00 -11.88
CA LYS A 220 15.58 -16.38 -11.43
C LYS A 220 15.11 -17.47 -12.39
N GLY A 221 14.44 -17.12 -13.50
CA GLY A 221 13.99 -18.05 -14.54
C GLY A 221 12.52 -18.47 -14.42
N GLU A 222 11.76 -17.89 -13.48
CA GLU A 222 10.33 -18.17 -13.38
C GLU A 222 9.57 -17.49 -14.53
N SER A 223 8.47 -18.11 -14.98
CA SER A 223 7.58 -17.47 -15.94
C SER A 223 6.91 -16.25 -15.32
N LEU A 224 6.53 -15.28 -16.17
CA LEU A 224 5.84 -14.07 -15.70
C LEU A 224 4.58 -14.41 -14.87
N LEU A 225 3.80 -15.39 -15.32
CA LEU A 225 2.58 -15.81 -14.64
C LEU A 225 2.86 -16.39 -13.25
N VAL A 226 3.90 -17.21 -13.12
CA VAL A 226 4.34 -17.74 -11.83
C VAL A 226 4.84 -16.61 -10.92
N ALA A 227 5.70 -15.75 -11.43
CA ALA A 227 6.29 -14.66 -10.68
C ALA A 227 5.22 -13.70 -10.13
N THR A 228 4.25 -13.31 -10.96
CA THR A 228 3.14 -12.43 -10.55
C THR A 228 2.14 -13.13 -9.63
N GLY A 229 1.88 -14.42 -9.84
CA GLY A 229 1.06 -15.25 -8.97
C GLY A 229 1.65 -15.38 -7.56
N VAL A 230 2.96 -15.66 -7.48
CA VAL A 230 3.69 -15.75 -6.20
C VAL A 230 3.70 -14.41 -5.47
N ALA A 231 3.90 -13.29 -6.18
CA ALA A 231 3.80 -11.95 -5.61
C ALA A 231 2.39 -11.67 -5.08
N SER A 232 1.35 -12.05 -5.82
CA SER A 232 -0.04 -11.92 -5.38
C SER A 232 -0.33 -12.77 -4.14
N ILE A 233 0.19 -13.99 -4.05
CA ILE A 233 0.07 -14.84 -2.85
C ILE A 233 0.73 -14.15 -1.64
N TRP A 234 1.95 -13.61 -1.80
CA TRP A 234 2.65 -12.87 -0.76
C TRP A 234 1.81 -11.70 -0.23
N LEU A 235 1.23 -10.91 -1.12
CA LEU A 235 0.36 -9.78 -0.77
C LEU A 235 -0.95 -10.24 -0.12
N GLY A 236 -1.59 -11.28 -0.67
CA GLY A 236 -2.85 -11.80 -0.14
C GLY A 236 -2.71 -12.38 1.26
N VAL A 237 -1.66 -13.18 1.51
CA VAL A 237 -1.32 -13.67 2.85
C VAL A 237 -0.94 -12.50 3.77
N GLY A 238 -0.29 -11.45 3.22
CA GLY A 238 -0.02 -10.21 3.93
C GLY A 238 -1.27 -9.52 4.44
N VAL A 239 -2.33 -9.44 3.64
CA VAL A 239 -3.63 -8.88 4.05
C VAL A 239 -4.23 -9.68 5.21
N LEU A 240 -4.17 -11.02 5.15
CA LEU A 240 -4.62 -11.88 6.26
C LEU A 240 -3.79 -11.63 7.53
N GLY A 241 -2.47 -11.50 7.37
CA GLY A 241 -1.57 -11.16 8.45
C GLY A 241 -1.88 -9.81 9.10
N GLN A 242 -2.19 -8.79 8.29
CA GLN A 242 -2.59 -7.47 8.78
C GLN A 242 -3.85 -7.52 9.65
N ILE A 243 -4.85 -8.30 9.24
CA ILE A 243 -6.08 -8.50 10.01
C ILE A 243 -5.77 -9.26 11.31
N ALA A 244 -5.03 -10.36 11.22
CA ALA A 244 -4.65 -11.16 12.38
C ALA A 244 -3.79 -10.37 13.38
N GLY A 245 -2.84 -9.55 12.88
CA GLY A 245 -1.99 -8.69 13.70
C GLY A 245 -2.79 -7.67 14.51
N GLY A 246 -3.81 -7.04 13.90
CA GLY A 246 -4.73 -6.15 14.61
C GLY A 246 -5.40 -6.84 15.78
N HIS A 247 -6.07 -7.96 15.53
CA HIS A 247 -6.76 -8.74 16.59
C HIS A 247 -5.80 -9.27 17.66
N LEU A 248 -4.61 -9.73 17.25
CA LEU A 248 -3.62 -10.24 18.19
C LEU A 248 -3.11 -9.12 19.10
N SER A 249 -2.91 -7.91 18.54
CA SER A 249 -2.44 -6.76 19.30
C SER A 249 -3.41 -6.29 20.37
N ASP A 250 -4.71 -6.54 20.21
CA ASP A 250 -5.72 -6.24 21.22
C ASP A 250 -5.62 -7.19 22.43
N ARG A 251 -5.01 -8.39 22.25
CA ARG A 251 -4.88 -9.41 23.31
C ARG A 251 -3.53 -9.37 24.01
N ILE A 252 -2.44 -9.23 23.26
CA ILE A 252 -1.08 -9.34 23.80
C ILE A 252 -0.32 -7.99 23.83
N GLY A 253 -0.99 -6.91 23.39
CA GLY A 253 -0.43 -5.56 23.33
C GLY A 253 0.15 -5.20 21.97
N ARG A 254 0.27 -3.89 21.73
CA ARG A 254 0.73 -3.32 20.45
C ARG A 254 2.20 -3.63 20.16
N ARG A 255 3.08 -3.32 21.14
CA ARG A 255 4.53 -3.46 21.02
C ARG A 255 4.99 -4.88 20.69
N PRO A 256 4.56 -5.95 21.39
CA PRO A 256 5.00 -7.32 21.08
C PRO A 256 4.69 -7.74 19.65
N VAL A 257 3.51 -7.35 19.12
CA VAL A 257 3.12 -7.69 17.76
C VAL A 257 4.00 -6.97 16.73
N ILE A 258 4.30 -5.68 16.93
CA ILE A 258 5.18 -4.93 16.01
C ILE A 258 6.59 -5.53 16.03
N VAL A 259 7.16 -5.78 17.22
CA VAL A 259 8.51 -6.37 17.38
C VAL A 259 8.58 -7.74 16.70
N PHE A 260 7.65 -8.64 17.03
CA PHE A 260 7.60 -9.98 16.45
C PHE A 260 7.46 -9.93 14.93
N SER A 261 6.53 -9.11 14.43
CA SER A 261 6.25 -8.96 13.00
C SER A 261 7.51 -8.57 12.22
N LEU A 262 8.27 -7.61 12.71
CA LEU A 262 9.42 -7.07 11.98
C LEU A 262 10.64 -8.01 12.05
N PHE A 263 10.96 -8.58 13.23
CA PHE A 263 12.09 -9.50 13.34
C PHE A 263 11.83 -10.85 12.70
N VAL A 264 10.72 -11.50 13.06
CA VAL A 264 10.42 -12.84 12.55
C VAL A 264 10.05 -12.79 11.09
N GLY A 265 9.29 -11.77 10.66
CA GLY A 265 8.95 -11.59 9.25
C GLY A 265 10.19 -11.35 8.38
N ALA A 266 11.16 -10.55 8.84
CA ALA A 266 12.43 -10.38 8.16
C ALA A 266 13.23 -11.70 8.10
N ALA A 267 13.32 -12.44 9.22
CA ALA A 267 14.03 -13.73 9.26
C ALA A 267 13.44 -14.74 8.26
N ILE A 268 12.11 -14.84 8.18
CA ILE A 268 11.42 -15.69 7.21
C ILE A 268 11.68 -15.20 5.77
N PHE A 269 11.67 -13.88 5.54
CA PHE A 269 12.00 -13.30 4.24
C PHE A 269 13.44 -13.63 3.81
N TYR A 270 14.41 -13.60 4.71
CA TYR A 270 15.76 -14.07 4.42
C TYR A 270 15.80 -15.58 4.11
N GLY A 271 15.01 -16.38 4.83
CA GLY A 271 14.82 -17.79 4.52
C GLY A 271 14.34 -18.03 3.08
N PHE A 272 13.40 -17.19 2.61
CA PHE A 272 12.97 -17.19 1.21
C PHE A 272 14.14 -16.94 0.25
N LEU A 273 14.98 -15.95 0.52
CA LEU A 273 16.11 -15.60 -0.35
C LEU A 273 17.21 -16.70 -0.41
N MET A 274 17.29 -17.54 0.65
CA MET A 274 18.28 -18.63 0.79
C MET A 274 17.79 -19.98 0.28
N THR A 275 16.51 -20.11 -0.07
CA THR A 275 15.89 -21.37 -0.49
C THR A 275 15.37 -21.29 -1.93
N THR A 276 15.01 -22.44 -2.49
CA THR A 276 14.45 -22.55 -3.85
C THR A 276 13.22 -23.47 -3.86
N GLY A 277 12.48 -23.45 -4.96
CA GLY A 277 11.32 -24.31 -5.16
C GLY A 277 10.16 -24.00 -4.20
N LEU A 278 9.37 -25.01 -3.87
CA LEU A 278 8.16 -24.86 -3.06
C LEU A 278 8.43 -24.27 -1.66
N ILE A 279 9.56 -24.62 -1.04
CA ILE A 279 9.93 -24.10 0.28
C ILE A 279 10.11 -22.58 0.22
N SER A 280 10.76 -22.07 -0.81
CA SER A 280 10.94 -20.64 -1.03
C SER A 280 9.58 -19.92 -1.13
N ILE A 281 8.62 -20.46 -1.90
CA ILE A 281 7.28 -19.88 -2.05
C ILE A 281 6.53 -19.87 -0.72
N ILE A 282 6.60 -20.95 0.05
CA ILE A 282 5.96 -21.03 1.37
C ILE A 282 6.57 -19.99 2.33
N LEU A 283 7.90 -19.89 2.39
CA LEU A 283 8.57 -18.91 3.23
C LEU A 283 8.22 -17.48 2.83
N LEU A 284 8.17 -17.21 1.52
CA LEU A 284 7.75 -15.91 1.03
C LEU A 284 6.32 -15.58 1.48
N ALA A 285 5.36 -16.49 1.26
CA ALA A 285 3.97 -16.29 1.68
C ALA A 285 3.86 -16.03 3.18
N LEU A 286 4.54 -16.84 4.01
CA LEU A 286 4.57 -16.66 5.46
C LEU A 286 5.21 -15.32 5.86
N SER A 287 6.29 -14.90 5.18
CA SER A 287 6.93 -13.60 5.44
C SER A 287 5.95 -12.45 5.21
N GLY A 288 5.11 -12.53 4.17
CA GLY A 288 4.04 -11.56 3.91
C GLY A 288 3.08 -11.51 5.10
N GLY A 289 2.52 -12.64 5.50
CA GLY A 289 1.61 -12.71 6.65
C GLY A 289 2.19 -12.08 7.92
N VAL A 290 3.47 -12.33 8.18
CA VAL A 290 4.11 -11.83 9.41
C VAL A 290 4.50 -10.34 9.26
N LEU A 291 5.17 -9.92 8.17
CA LEU A 291 5.61 -8.53 7.98
C LEU A 291 4.45 -7.53 7.92
N PHE A 292 3.34 -7.90 7.28
CA PHE A 292 2.19 -7.00 7.16
C PHE A 292 1.40 -6.87 8.46
N ALA A 293 1.52 -7.83 9.41
CA ALA A 293 0.83 -7.81 10.69
C ALA A 293 1.07 -6.52 11.51
N SER A 294 2.25 -5.91 11.38
CA SER A 294 2.59 -4.65 12.08
C SER A 294 1.82 -3.43 11.59
N TRP A 295 1.27 -3.43 10.36
CA TRP A 295 0.72 -2.22 9.75
C TRP A 295 -0.49 -1.67 10.49
N SER A 296 -1.53 -2.48 10.66
CA SER A 296 -2.75 -2.06 11.38
C SER A 296 -2.43 -1.63 12.81
N VAL A 297 -1.50 -2.32 13.45
CA VAL A 297 -1.09 -2.04 14.83
C VAL A 297 -0.39 -0.68 14.95
N ILE A 298 0.52 -0.37 14.02
CA ILE A 298 1.22 0.93 13.97
C ILE A 298 0.22 2.07 13.75
N VAL A 299 -0.72 1.92 12.79
CA VAL A 299 -1.72 2.93 12.49
C VAL A 299 -2.65 3.15 13.68
N THR A 300 -3.07 2.09 14.36
CA THR A 300 -3.89 2.18 15.57
C THR A 300 -3.15 2.91 16.68
N MET A 301 -1.90 2.52 16.96
CA MET A 301 -1.09 3.17 17.99
C MET A 301 -0.81 4.64 17.69
N ALA A 302 -0.62 5.00 16.42
CA ALA A 302 -0.45 6.38 15.99
C ALA A 302 -1.74 7.20 16.17
N SER A 303 -2.90 6.58 15.91
CA SER A 303 -4.21 7.20 16.13
C SER A 303 -4.51 7.42 17.62
N GLU A 304 -4.14 6.47 18.48
CA GLU A 304 -4.22 6.58 19.95
C GLU A 304 -3.31 7.70 20.49
N ALA A 305 -2.15 7.92 19.85
CA ALA A 305 -1.21 8.99 20.23
C ALA A 305 -1.68 10.40 19.85
N ALA A 306 -2.71 10.53 19.00
CA ALA A 306 -3.27 11.81 18.56
C ALA A 306 -4.80 11.71 18.33
N PRO A 307 -5.61 11.53 19.38
CA PRO A 307 -7.03 11.22 19.29
C PRO A 307 -7.87 12.30 18.58
N ASP A 308 -7.46 13.58 18.65
CA ASP A 308 -8.14 14.68 17.96
C ASP A 308 -7.82 14.74 16.44
N ASN A 309 -6.79 14.05 16.01
CA ASN A 309 -6.26 14.13 14.65
C ASN A 309 -6.11 12.76 13.98
N VAL A 310 -6.96 11.78 14.35
CA VAL A 310 -6.88 10.38 13.88
C VAL A 310 -6.78 10.29 12.36
N GLY A 311 -7.65 11.01 11.63
CA GLY A 311 -7.64 10.99 10.16
C GLY A 311 -6.36 11.58 9.57
N ALA A 312 -5.86 12.69 10.12
CA ALA A 312 -4.64 13.34 9.65
C ALA A 312 -3.40 12.47 9.93
N VAL A 313 -3.35 11.84 11.11
CA VAL A 313 -2.22 10.96 11.49
C VAL A 313 -2.22 9.68 10.69
N SER A 314 -3.37 9.02 10.51
CA SER A 314 -3.49 7.82 9.67
C SER A 314 -3.14 8.11 8.22
N GLY A 315 -3.64 9.22 7.66
CA GLY A 315 -3.31 9.67 6.31
C GLY A 315 -1.82 10.02 6.16
N LEU A 316 -1.21 10.66 7.18
CA LEU A 316 0.23 10.93 7.19
C LEU A 316 1.04 9.63 7.19
N MET A 317 0.69 8.66 8.04
CA MET A 317 1.37 7.36 8.10
C MET A 317 1.28 6.63 6.75
N LEU A 318 0.10 6.62 6.12
CA LEU A 318 -0.11 5.98 4.82
C LEU A 318 0.69 6.68 3.71
N GLY A 319 0.53 8.00 3.56
CA GLY A 319 1.23 8.77 2.53
C GLY A 319 2.75 8.73 2.70
N PHE A 320 3.22 8.82 3.96
CA PHE A 320 4.64 8.72 4.28
C PHE A 320 5.20 7.31 3.96
N SER A 321 4.44 6.26 4.30
CA SER A 321 4.78 4.87 3.98
C SER A 321 5.00 4.66 2.48
N ILE A 322 4.06 5.12 1.65
CA ILE A 322 4.11 4.97 0.19
C ILE A 322 5.23 5.85 -0.40
N GLY A 323 5.36 7.09 0.06
CA GLY A 323 6.36 8.03 -0.44
C GLY A 323 7.79 7.57 -0.16
N VAL A 324 8.09 7.18 1.09
CA VAL A 324 9.41 6.65 1.47
C VAL A 324 9.70 5.35 0.73
N GLY A 325 8.71 4.47 0.61
CA GLY A 325 8.85 3.22 -0.13
C GLY A 325 9.15 3.43 -1.62
N GLY A 326 8.51 4.43 -2.25
CA GLY A 326 8.79 4.80 -3.64
C GLY A 326 10.21 5.33 -3.85
N LEU A 327 10.70 6.19 -2.95
CA LEU A 327 12.09 6.64 -2.96
C LEU A 327 13.06 5.47 -2.76
N ALA A 328 12.73 4.54 -1.87
CA ALA A 328 13.51 3.35 -1.62
C ALA A 328 13.60 2.44 -2.85
N ALA A 329 12.57 2.39 -3.70
CA ALA A 329 12.60 1.63 -4.94
C ALA A 329 13.71 2.11 -5.90
N LEU A 330 13.93 3.43 -5.97
CA LEU A 330 15.04 4.00 -6.74
C LEU A 330 16.40 3.59 -6.15
N GLY A 331 16.58 3.70 -4.84
CA GLY A 331 17.81 3.29 -4.15
C GLY A 331 18.06 1.79 -4.26
N PHE A 332 17.02 0.97 -4.19
CA PHE A 332 17.11 -0.47 -4.42
C PHE A 332 17.59 -0.77 -5.84
N GLY A 333 17.01 -0.11 -6.85
CA GLY A 333 17.41 -0.27 -8.24
C GLY A 333 18.89 0.02 -8.44
N GLY A 334 19.41 1.14 -7.90
CA GLY A 334 20.83 1.46 -7.96
C GLY A 334 21.72 0.44 -7.26
N THR A 335 21.29 -0.08 -6.11
CA THR A 335 21.98 -1.16 -5.42
C THR A 335 21.95 -2.46 -6.23
N ALA A 336 20.83 -2.77 -6.88
CA ALA A 336 20.67 -3.96 -7.71
C ALA A 336 21.51 -3.89 -8.99
N ASP A 337 21.67 -2.72 -9.61
CA ASP A 337 22.56 -2.52 -10.76
C ASP A 337 24.04 -2.74 -10.38
N MET A 338 24.43 -2.37 -9.16
CA MET A 338 25.83 -2.52 -8.70
C MET A 338 26.14 -3.90 -8.14
N LEU A 339 25.23 -4.51 -7.37
CA LEU A 339 25.48 -5.70 -6.55
C LEU A 339 24.58 -6.89 -6.89
N GLY A 340 23.67 -6.72 -7.85
CA GLY A 340 22.67 -7.70 -8.23
C GLY A 340 21.43 -7.69 -7.34
N LEU A 341 20.31 -8.17 -7.90
CA LEU A 341 18.99 -8.15 -7.25
C LEU A 341 18.96 -8.87 -5.90
N GLN A 342 19.62 -10.04 -5.80
CA GLN A 342 19.61 -10.83 -4.57
C GLN A 342 20.30 -10.10 -3.43
N THR A 343 21.47 -9.50 -3.69
CA THR A 343 22.21 -8.73 -2.68
C THR A 343 21.42 -7.49 -2.27
N ALA A 344 20.78 -6.81 -3.23
CA ALA A 344 19.91 -5.67 -2.94
C ALA A 344 18.75 -6.10 -2.01
N PHE A 345 18.11 -7.24 -2.24
CA PHE A 345 17.08 -7.76 -1.33
C PHE A 345 17.60 -8.06 0.08
N TYR A 346 18.83 -8.58 0.22
CA TYR A 346 19.45 -8.75 1.54
C TYR A 346 19.63 -7.40 2.25
N ILE A 347 20.17 -6.40 1.57
CA ILE A 347 20.40 -5.07 2.14
C ILE A 347 19.08 -4.41 2.55
N PHE A 348 18.08 -4.41 1.65
CA PHE A 348 16.81 -3.74 1.89
C PHE A 348 15.87 -4.52 2.84
N GLY A 349 16.04 -5.83 2.95
CA GLY A 349 15.39 -6.64 3.99
C GLY A 349 15.84 -6.28 5.41
N ALA A 350 17.08 -5.81 5.57
CA ALA A 350 17.61 -5.39 6.88
C ALA A 350 16.90 -4.13 7.46
N PHE A 351 16.25 -3.32 6.62
CA PHE A 351 15.47 -2.18 7.12
C PHE A 351 14.31 -2.61 8.02
N ALA A 352 13.67 -3.77 7.74
CA ALA A 352 12.66 -4.32 8.64
C ALA A 352 13.25 -4.68 10.01
N ILE A 353 14.47 -5.21 10.06
CA ILE A 353 15.19 -5.49 11.31
C ILE A 353 15.47 -4.18 12.06
N GLY A 354 15.93 -3.14 11.36
CA GLY A 354 16.11 -1.80 11.94
C GLY A 354 14.80 -1.24 12.53
N GLY A 355 13.69 -1.40 11.84
CA GLY A 355 12.35 -1.08 12.37
C GLY A 355 12.00 -1.90 13.61
N GLY A 356 12.34 -3.20 13.62
CA GLY A 356 12.21 -4.08 14.77
C GLY A 356 13.02 -3.62 15.98
N MET A 357 14.27 -3.21 15.77
CA MET A 357 15.13 -2.65 16.85
C MET A 357 14.52 -1.37 17.43
N LEU A 358 14.04 -0.45 16.59
CA LEU A 358 13.39 0.77 17.06
C LEU A 358 12.07 0.48 17.79
N SER A 359 11.35 -0.57 17.40
CA SER A 359 10.09 -0.94 18.06
C SER A 359 10.27 -1.43 19.50
N LEU A 360 11.50 -1.81 19.89
CA LEU A 360 11.83 -2.12 21.27
C LEU A 360 11.75 -0.89 22.20
N PHE A 361 11.78 0.32 21.66
CA PHE A 361 11.63 1.57 22.42
C PHE A 361 10.17 2.06 22.49
N LEU A 362 9.24 1.37 21.86
CA LEU A 362 7.82 1.66 22.01
C LEU A 362 7.38 1.43 23.47
N PRO A 363 6.43 2.22 24.00
CA PRO A 363 5.91 2.00 25.33
C PRO A 363 5.33 0.58 25.46
N LYS A 364 5.53 -0.04 26.61
CA LYS A 364 4.81 -1.26 26.97
C LYS A 364 3.37 -0.86 27.19
N ASP A 365 2.44 -1.60 26.60
CA ASP A 365 1.03 -1.45 26.94
C ASP A 365 0.89 -1.82 28.40
N THR A 366 0.78 -0.83 29.26
CA THR A 366 0.23 -1.05 30.59
C THR A 366 -1.25 -1.26 30.34
N GLY A 367 -1.78 -2.44 30.68
CA GLY A 367 -3.18 -2.81 30.50
C GLY A 367 -4.19 -1.96 31.31
N ASP A 368 -3.94 -0.67 31.43
CA ASP A 368 -4.61 0.28 32.31
C ASP A 368 -5.12 1.55 31.57
N VAL A 369 -5.55 1.41 30.32
CA VAL A 369 -6.31 2.47 29.65
C VAL A 369 -7.83 2.20 29.70
N GLY A 370 -8.26 1.16 30.38
CA GLY A 370 -9.67 0.73 30.54
C GLY A 370 -10.29 0.98 31.92
N SER A 371 -9.54 1.42 32.93
CA SER A 371 -10.07 1.63 34.29
C SER A 371 -10.14 3.10 34.72
N VAL A 372 -10.58 4.01 33.85
CA VAL A 372 -11.05 5.31 34.33
C VAL A 372 -12.51 5.19 34.70
N MET A 373 -12.71 4.87 35.97
CA MET A 373 -13.84 5.21 36.82
C MET A 373 -15.21 5.41 36.16
N VAL A 374 -16.03 4.40 36.20
CA VAL A 374 -17.42 4.57 36.55
C VAL A 374 -17.46 4.97 38.03
N VAL A 375 -17.34 6.24 38.32
CA VAL A 375 -17.76 6.80 39.60
C VAL A 375 -19.27 6.90 39.53
N LYS A 376 -19.91 6.21 40.48
CA LYS A 376 -21.34 6.18 40.76
C LYS A 376 -21.92 7.58 40.95
#